data_45d48f6ef9ce92839faebe8e1305c6fd
#
_entry.id   45d48f6ef9ce92839faebe8e1305c6fd
#
_cell.length_a   1.000
_cell.length_b   1.000
_cell.length_c   1.000
_cell.angle_alpha   90.00
_cell.angle_beta   90.00
_cell.angle_gamma   90.00
#
_symmetry.space_group_name_H-M   'P 1'
#
loop_
_entity.id
_entity.type
_entity.pdbx_description
1 polymer ?
#
loop_
_entity_poly.entity_id
_entity_poly.type
_entity_poly.pdbx_seq_one_letter_code
_entity_poly.pdbx_strand_id
1 'polypeptide(L)'
;MITAIVRFKLQPGTTREDAKALFEKSAPNYEGVPGLVRKYYLYGDDLTGGGAYLWTDRATAERFYSDQWKNSIKERFGNAPDIQYFDTSVIVDNSGE
;
A
#
# COMPACT_ATOMS: atom_id res chain seq x y z
N MET A 1 10.97 6.20 11.51
CA MET A 1 10.24 5.47 10.49
C MET A 1 9.16 6.34 9.85
N ILE A 2 8.70 5.94 8.69
CA ILE A 2 7.67 6.68 7.95
C ILE A 2 6.56 5.70 7.61
N THR A 3 5.32 6.14 7.80
CA THR A 3 4.14 5.41 7.35
C THR A 3 3.61 6.09 6.10
N ALA A 4 3.41 5.33 5.04
CA ALA A 4 2.78 5.82 3.83
C ALA A 4 1.41 5.18 3.70
N ILE A 5 0.39 6.01 3.56
CA ILE A 5 -0.96 5.54 3.29
C ILE A 5 -1.23 5.78 1.82
N VAL A 6 -1.42 4.69 1.10
CA VAL A 6 -1.70 4.72 -0.34
C VAL A 6 -3.18 4.41 -0.53
N ARG A 7 -3.87 5.26 -1.28
CA ARG A 7 -5.30 5.08 -1.55
C ARG A 7 -5.56 5.21 -3.04
N PHE A 8 -6.46 4.39 -3.55
CA PHE A 8 -6.96 4.53 -4.90
C PHE A 8 -8.39 3.99 -4.95
N LYS A 9 -9.16 4.45 -5.94
CA LYS A 9 -10.53 4.01 -6.10
C LYS A 9 -10.53 2.67 -6.83
N LEU A 10 -11.27 1.71 -6.31
CA LEU A 10 -11.47 0.42 -6.97
C LEU A 10 -12.60 0.52 -7.97
N GLN A 11 -12.62 -0.41 -8.92
CA GLN A 11 -13.68 -0.45 -9.92
C GLN A 11 -15.02 -0.75 -9.27
N PRO A 12 -16.12 -0.17 -9.80
CA PRO A 12 -17.45 -0.47 -9.28
C PRO A 12 -17.70 -1.98 -9.30
N GLY A 13 -18.29 -2.49 -8.23
CA GLY A 13 -18.61 -3.90 -8.11
C GLY A 13 -17.49 -4.77 -7.57
N THR A 14 -16.32 -4.21 -7.27
CA THR A 14 -15.22 -4.96 -6.67
C THR A 14 -15.63 -5.39 -5.26
N THR A 15 -15.71 -6.69 -5.04
CA THR A 15 -16.02 -7.23 -3.71
C THR A 15 -14.74 -7.32 -2.88
N ARG A 16 -14.92 -7.56 -1.57
CA ARG A 16 -13.79 -7.80 -0.69
C ARG A 16 -12.95 -8.98 -1.18
N GLU A 17 -13.62 -10.04 -1.62
CA GLU A 17 -12.93 -11.23 -2.13
C GLU A 17 -12.18 -10.95 -3.41
N ASP A 18 -12.76 -10.14 -4.31
CA ASP A 18 -12.08 -9.75 -5.54
C ASP A 18 -10.81 -8.96 -5.23
N ALA A 19 -10.90 -8.01 -4.30
CA ALA A 19 -9.77 -7.19 -3.89
C ALA A 19 -8.68 -8.05 -3.25
N LYS A 20 -9.08 -8.97 -2.37
CA LYS A 20 -8.14 -9.87 -1.72
C LYS A 20 -7.35 -10.68 -2.74
N ALA A 21 -8.01 -11.20 -3.76
CA ALA A 21 -7.35 -11.99 -4.79
C ALA A 21 -6.31 -11.15 -5.55
N LEU A 22 -6.66 -9.91 -5.90
CA LEU A 22 -5.73 -9.00 -6.56
C LEU A 22 -4.54 -8.66 -5.66
N PHE A 23 -4.80 -8.42 -4.38
CA PHE A 23 -3.75 -8.08 -3.42
C PHE A 23 -2.79 -9.26 -3.22
N GLU A 24 -3.32 -10.46 -3.07
CA GLU A 24 -2.51 -11.66 -2.91
C GLU A 24 -1.62 -11.89 -4.13
N LYS A 25 -2.12 -11.60 -5.31
CA LYS A 25 -1.35 -11.73 -6.53
C LYS A 25 -0.17 -10.77 -6.56
N SER A 26 -0.32 -9.57 -6.00
CA SER A 26 0.74 -8.58 -6.01
C SER A 26 1.70 -8.71 -4.81
N ALA A 27 1.30 -9.41 -3.75
CA ALA A 27 2.07 -9.45 -2.51
C ALA A 27 3.53 -9.89 -2.70
N PRO A 28 3.86 -10.89 -3.54
CA PRO A 28 5.25 -11.26 -3.73
C PRO A 28 6.15 -10.13 -4.22
N ASN A 29 5.58 -9.14 -4.92
CA ASN A 29 6.36 -8.01 -5.43
C ASN A 29 6.90 -7.10 -4.32
N TYR A 30 6.34 -7.22 -3.11
CA TYR A 30 6.73 -6.39 -1.98
C TYR A 30 7.64 -7.12 -1.00
N GLU A 31 7.77 -8.45 -1.14
CA GLU A 31 8.62 -9.23 -0.27
C GLU A 31 10.08 -8.90 -0.55
N GLY A 32 10.85 -8.65 0.51
CA GLY A 32 12.26 -8.37 0.38
C GLY A 32 12.60 -6.99 -0.15
N VAL A 33 11.64 -6.09 -0.29
CA VAL A 33 11.92 -4.72 -0.73
C VAL A 33 12.74 -4.01 0.34
N PRO A 34 13.95 -3.50 0.00
CA PRO A 34 14.79 -2.83 0.99
C PRO A 34 14.07 -1.62 1.60
N GLY A 35 14.12 -1.54 2.92
CA GLY A 35 13.51 -0.43 3.66
C GLY A 35 12.03 -0.58 3.95
N LEU A 36 11.35 -1.53 3.33
CA LEU A 36 9.95 -1.80 3.65
C LEU A 36 9.88 -2.78 4.81
N VAL A 37 9.38 -2.29 5.96
CA VAL A 37 9.29 -3.12 7.16
C VAL A 37 8.08 -4.03 7.12
N ARG A 38 6.93 -3.45 6.77
CA ARG A 38 5.68 -4.22 6.61
C ARG A 38 4.69 -3.44 5.77
N LYS A 39 3.73 -4.15 5.25
CA LYS A 39 2.66 -3.57 4.45
C LYS A 39 1.36 -4.26 4.79
N TYR A 40 0.30 -3.47 4.98
CA TYR A 40 -1.06 -3.98 5.08
C TYR A 40 -1.84 -3.54 3.86
N TYR A 41 -2.58 -4.47 3.25
CA TYR A 41 -3.50 -4.11 2.18
C TYR A 41 -4.82 -3.68 2.80
N LEU A 42 -5.45 -2.69 2.17
CA LEU A 42 -6.65 -2.07 2.71
C LEU A 42 -7.80 -2.15 1.71
N TYR A 43 -8.99 -2.44 2.23
CA TYR A 43 -10.23 -2.42 1.45
C TYR A 43 -11.28 -1.68 2.27
N GLY A 44 -11.72 -0.53 1.78
CA GLY A 44 -12.70 0.30 2.47
C GLY A 44 -14.10 0.09 1.92
N ASP A 45 -15.09 0.40 2.75
CA ASP A 45 -16.50 0.21 2.39
C ASP A 45 -16.93 1.06 1.21
N ASP A 46 -16.22 2.15 0.95
CA ASP A 46 -16.52 3.07 -0.14
C ASP A 46 -15.75 2.75 -1.43
N LEU A 47 -15.28 1.52 -1.56
CA LEU A 47 -14.46 1.06 -2.68
C LEU A 47 -13.11 1.76 -2.75
N THR A 48 -12.58 2.17 -1.61
CA THR A 48 -11.19 2.63 -1.53
C THR A 48 -10.31 1.41 -1.29
N GLY A 49 -9.34 1.20 -2.18
CA GLY A 49 -8.30 0.21 -1.98
C GLY A 49 -6.98 0.88 -1.67
N GLY A 50 -6.00 0.08 -1.31
CA GLY A 50 -4.66 0.61 -1.08
C GLY A 50 -3.86 -0.18 -0.09
N GLY A 51 -2.99 0.53 0.62
CA GLY A 51 -2.14 -0.09 1.61
C GLY A 51 -1.60 0.89 2.62
N ALA A 52 -1.27 0.34 3.79
CA ALA A 52 -0.52 1.05 4.82
C ALA A 52 0.88 0.43 4.83
N TYR A 53 1.89 1.24 4.55
CA TYR A 53 3.27 0.79 4.42
C TYR A 53 4.09 1.40 5.53
N LEU A 54 4.94 0.60 6.18
CA LEU A 54 5.90 1.10 7.15
C LEU A 54 7.29 1.00 6.56
N TRP A 55 7.96 2.16 6.44
CA TRP A 55 9.28 2.28 5.82
C TRP A 55 10.31 2.73 6.85
N THR A 56 11.57 2.35 6.63
CA THR A 56 12.67 2.79 7.49
C THR A 56 12.89 4.30 7.38
N ASP A 57 12.71 4.87 6.17
CA ASP A 57 12.87 6.31 5.97
C ASP A 57 12.08 6.78 4.76
N ARG A 58 11.88 8.09 4.67
CA ARG A 58 11.05 8.70 3.63
C ARG A 58 11.70 8.61 2.26
N ALA A 59 13.02 8.80 2.18
CA ALA A 59 13.70 8.80 0.89
C ALA A 59 13.54 7.45 0.19
N THR A 60 13.65 6.36 0.95
CA THR A 60 13.44 5.02 0.41
C THR A 60 12.01 4.84 -0.10
N ALA A 61 11.04 5.32 0.67
CA ALA A 61 9.63 5.24 0.28
C ALA A 61 9.39 6.01 -1.02
N GLU A 62 9.91 7.23 -1.10
CA GLU A 62 9.70 8.08 -2.28
C GLU A 62 10.32 7.47 -3.53
N ARG A 63 11.48 6.83 -3.40
CA ARG A 63 12.10 6.14 -4.52
C ARG A 63 11.27 4.96 -5.00
N PHE A 64 10.66 4.22 -4.06
CA PHE A 64 9.82 3.08 -4.40
C PHE A 64 8.58 3.53 -5.18
N TYR A 65 7.93 4.61 -4.73
CA TYR A 65 6.71 5.11 -5.36
C TYR A 65 7.03 5.98 -6.56
N SER A 66 7.77 5.40 -7.51
CA SER A 66 8.12 6.06 -8.76
C SER A 66 6.91 6.29 -9.65
N ASP A 67 7.08 7.09 -10.68
CA ASP A 67 6.02 7.28 -11.68
C ASP A 67 5.64 5.97 -12.33
N GLN A 68 6.62 5.08 -12.57
CA GLN A 68 6.35 3.77 -13.14
C GLN A 68 5.47 2.94 -12.21
N TRP A 69 5.74 2.97 -10.92
CA TRP A 69 4.92 2.25 -9.94
C TRP A 69 3.51 2.83 -9.91
N LYS A 70 3.37 4.16 -9.88
CA LYS A 70 2.07 4.82 -9.86
C LYS A 70 1.26 4.48 -11.11
N ASN A 71 1.91 4.43 -12.27
CA ASN A 71 1.25 4.06 -13.52
C ASN A 71 0.79 2.62 -13.49
N SER A 72 1.57 1.71 -12.88
CA SER A 72 1.17 0.30 -12.79
C SER A 72 -0.08 0.14 -11.92
N ILE A 73 -0.20 0.93 -10.86
CA ILE A 73 -1.40 0.92 -10.02
C ILE A 73 -2.60 1.41 -10.83
N LYS A 74 -2.42 2.51 -11.57
CA LYS A 74 -3.49 3.07 -12.38
C LYS A 74 -3.95 2.08 -13.44
N GLU A 75 -3.04 1.38 -14.09
CA GLU A 75 -3.38 0.37 -15.10
C GLU A 75 -4.11 -0.81 -14.49
N ARG A 76 -3.65 -1.26 -13.30
CA ARG A 76 -4.20 -2.45 -12.67
C ARG A 76 -5.58 -2.20 -12.06
N PHE A 77 -5.78 -1.04 -11.45
CA PHE A 77 -7.01 -0.73 -10.72
C PHE A 77 -7.88 0.34 -11.37
N GLY A 78 -7.38 0.99 -12.42
CA GLY A 78 -8.15 1.97 -13.18
C GLY A 78 -8.04 3.39 -12.67
N ASN A 79 -7.40 3.62 -11.53
CA ASN A 79 -7.29 4.95 -10.93
C ASN A 79 -5.90 5.16 -10.35
N ALA A 80 -5.42 6.39 -10.46
CA ALA A 80 -4.10 6.73 -9.90
C ALA A 80 -4.13 6.71 -8.38
N PRO A 81 -3.02 6.32 -7.74
CA PRO A 81 -2.97 6.31 -6.28
C PRO A 81 -2.71 7.71 -5.72
N ASP A 82 -3.23 7.95 -4.52
CA ASP A 82 -2.88 9.08 -3.68
C ASP A 82 -2.00 8.56 -2.56
N ILE A 83 -0.91 9.26 -2.24
CA ILE A 83 0.05 8.83 -1.25
C ILE A 83 0.22 9.92 -0.20
N GLN A 84 0.03 9.56 1.06
CA GLN A 84 0.21 10.48 2.17
C GLN A 84 1.25 9.91 3.12
N TYR A 85 2.22 10.73 3.52
CA TYR A 85 3.30 10.30 4.42
C TYR A 85 3.09 10.84 5.82
N PHE A 86 3.46 10.02 6.80
CA PHE A 86 3.37 10.38 8.22
C PHE A 86 4.67 9.97 8.90
N ASP A 87 5.20 10.84 9.74
CA ASP A 87 6.31 10.48 10.61
C ASP A 87 5.80 9.51 11.67
N THR A 88 6.50 8.39 11.85
CA THR A 88 6.08 7.33 12.75
C THR A 88 7.13 7.14 13.82
N SER A 89 6.96 7.82 14.95
CA SER A 89 7.95 7.82 16.02
C SER A 89 7.59 6.87 17.16
N VAL A 90 6.33 6.47 17.28
CA VAL A 90 5.87 5.58 18.36
C VAL A 90 5.04 4.45 17.76
N ILE A 91 5.42 3.21 18.07
CA ILE A 91 4.71 2.02 17.61
C ILE A 91 4.34 1.19 18.82
N VAL A 92 3.07 0.82 18.94
CA VAL A 92 2.62 -0.15 19.92
C VAL A 92 2.25 -1.41 19.15
N ASP A 93 2.92 -2.50 19.47
CA ASP A 93 2.70 -3.77 18.77
C ASP A 93 2.37 -4.86 19.78
N ASN A 94 1.12 -5.29 19.79
CA ASN A 94 0.64 -6.31 20.71
C ASN A 94 0.61 -7.71 20.06
N SER A 95 1.08 -7.82 18.83
CA SER A 95 1.02 -9.09 18.10
C SER A 95 2.22 -9.97 18.33
N GLY A 96 3.24 -9.43 18.96
CA GLY A 96 4.59 -9.98 18.91
C GLY A 96 4.88 -11.06 19.90
N GLU A 97 4.02 -11.97 20.17
CA GLU A 97 4.45 -12.99 21.05
C GLU A 97 5.25 -14.01 20.50
#